data_c0ad03f08e8ce48abb4f6a1db7f5cd2d
#
_entry.id   c0ad03f08e8ce48abb4f6a1db7f5cd2d
#
_cell.length_a   1.000
_cell.length_b   1.000
_cell.length_c   1.000
_cell.angle_alpha   90.00
_cell.angle_beta   90.00
_cell.angle_gamma   90.00
#
_symmetry.space_group_name_H-M   'P 1'
#
loop_
_entity.id
_entity.type
_entity.pdbx_description
1 polymer ?
#
loop_
_entity_poly.entity_id
_entity_poly.type
_entity_poly.pdbx_seq_one_letter_code
_entity_poly.pdbx_strand_id
1 'polypeptide(L)'
;MKVHASLKNLRISPRKVRLVAHVIIGLSANSAVIELSKQVKRASDPMLDLLKSAIANAKNNFGLDEENLYVASVFVGDGLKIKRFTPKAFGRATPIIRRSSNVKIVLEEREEGKNRRTVE
;
A
#
# COMPACT_ATOMS: atom_id res chain seq x y z
N MET A 1 -12.77 13.54 7.21
CA MET A 1 -11.49 14.03 6.68
C MET A 1 -10.66 12.87 6.18
N LYS A 2 -10.04 13.05 5.03
CA LYS A 2 -9.21 12.02 4.42
C LYS A 2 -7.75 12.42 4.46
N VAL A 3 -6.92 11.51 4.89
CA VAL A 3 -5.48 11.73 4.94
C VAL A 3 -4.82 10.65 4.09
N HIS A 4 -3.82 11.01 3.33
CA HIS A 4 -3.19 10.03 2.46
C HIS A 4 -1.67 10.13 2.50
N ALA A 5 -1.04 9.05 2.08
CA ALA A 5 0.38 9.00 1.81
C ALA A 5 0.59 8.25 0.51
N SER A 6 1.61 8.61 -0.22
CA SER A 6 1.90 8.03 -1.53
C SER A 6 3.34 7.54 -1.60
N LEU A 7 3.52 6.46 -2.34
CA LEU A 7 4.84 5.92 -2.63
C LEU A 7 4.91 5.69 -4.13
N LYS A 8 5.88 6.31 -4.78
CA LYS A 8 6.02 6.21 -6.24
C LYS A 8 7.15 5.26 -6.59
N ASN A 9 6.94 4.53 -7.66
CA ASN A 9 7.97 3.69 -8.27
C ASN A 9 8.53 2.64 -7.32
N LEU A 10 7.64 2.02 -6.54
CA LEU A 10 8.00 0.86 -5.75
C LEU A 10 8.34 -0.28 -6.71
N ARG A 11 9.52 -0.88 -6.54
CA ARG A 11 10.02 -1.89 -7.47
C ARG A 11 9.39 -3.27 -7.24
N ILE A 12 8.10 -3.30 -7.23
CA ILE A 12 7.30 -4.53 -7.12
C ILE A 12 6.14 -4.36 -8.08
N SER A 13 5.78 -5.41 -8.79
CA SER A 13 4.72 -5.30 -9.78
C SER A 13 3.39 -4.95 -9.10
N PRO A 14 2.51 -4.19 -9.78
CA PRO A 14 1.23 -3.80 -9.20
C PRO A 14 0.38 -5.00 -8.79
N ARG A 15 0.45 -6.09 -9.54
CA ARG A 15 -0.31 -7.29 -9.23
C ARG A 15 0.00 -7.82 -7.84
N LYS A 16 1.29 -7.86 -7.49
CA LYS A 16 1.73 -8.35 -6.19
C LYS A 16 1.36 -7.39 -5.06
N VAL A 17 1.46 -6.09 -5.34
CA VAL A 17 1.09 -5.06 -4.35
C VAL A 17 -0.40 -5.11 -4.07
N ARG A 18 -1.22 -5.33 -5.10
CA ARG A 18 -2.67 -5.41 -4.92
C ARG A 18 -3.10 -6.56 -4.01
N LEU A 19 -2.37 -7.66 -4.04
CA LEU A 19 -2.68 -8.77 -3.14
C LEU A 19 -2.54 -8.36 -1.67
N VAL A 20 -1.49 -7.61 -1.36
CA VAL A 20 -1.28 -7.11 0.00
C VAL A 20 -2.31 -6.03 0.33
N ALA A 21 -2.61 -5.16 -0.62
CA ALA A 21 -3.57 -4.08 -0.40
C ALA A 21 -4.95 -4.61 -0.02
N HIS A 22 -5.40 -5.69 -0.65
CA HIS A 22 -6.71 -6.25 -0.36
C HIS A 22 -6.85 -6.72 1.08
N VAL A 23 -5.76 -7.08 1.72
CA VAL A 23 -5.79 -7.58 3.10
C VAL A 23 -6.12 -6.45 4.07
N ILE A 24 -5.66 -5.24 3.79
CA ILE A 24 -5.78 -4.15 4.75
C ILE A 24 -6.94 -3.19 4.51
N ILE A 25 -7.55 -3.22 3.34
CA ILE A 25 -8.67 -2.32 3.04
C ILE A 25 -9.83 -2.58 4.00
N GLY A 26 -10.32 -1.53 4.64
CA GLY A 26 -11.43 -1.62 5.57
C GLY A 26 -11.04 -1.91 7.01
N LEU A 27 -9.78 -2.25 7.27
CA LEU A 27 -9.32 -2.48 8.63
C LEU A 27 -9.02 -1.17 9.33
N SER A 28 -9.09 -1.17 10.66
CA SER A 28 -8.59 -0.03 11.43
C SER A 28 -7.09 0.11 11.18
N ALA A 29 -6.56 1.31 11.36
CA ALA A 29 -5.14 1.55 11.12
C ALA A 29 -4.27 0.62 11.95
N ASN A 30 -4.62 0.43 13.22
CA ASN A 30 -3.84 -0.43 14.09
C ASN A 30 -3.88 -1.89 13.66
N SER A 31 -5.06 -2.37 13.24
CA SER A 31 -5.19 -3.74 12.73
C SER A 31 -4.43 -3.93 11.44
N ALA A 32 -4.44 -2.93 10.57
CA ALA A 32 -3.70 -2.99 9.32
C ALA A 32 -2.19 -3.09 9.57
N VAL A 33 -1.67 -2.34 10.54
CA VAL A 33 -0.25 -2.41 10.90
C VAL A 33 0.10 -3.84 11.36
N ILE A 34 -0.74 -4.42 12.19
CA ILE A 34 -0.51 -5.78 12.69
C ILE A 34 -0.53 -6.79 11.53
N GLU A 35 -1.52 -6.66 10.65
CA GLU A 35 -1.64 -7.58 9.52
C GLU A 35 -0.42 -7.50 8.59
N LEU A 36 0.03 -6.28 8.29
CA LEU A 36 1.18 -6.12 7.42
C LEU A 36 2.46 -6.66 8.06
N SER A 37 2.59 -6.54 9.37
CA SER A 37 3.78 -7.05 10.03
C SER A 37 3.82 -8.57 10.09
N LYS A 38 2.67 -9.23 9.97
CA LYS A 38 2.59 -10.69 9.92
C LYS A 38 2.81 -11.27 8.55
N GLN A 39 2.58 -10.48 7.49
CA GLN A 39 2.70 -10.96 6.13
C GLN A 39 4.15 -11.26 5.79
N VAL A 40 4.37 -12.32 5.04
CA VAL A 40 5.71 -12.72 4.62
C VAL A 40 5.95 -12.32 3.16
N LYS A 41 5.14 -11.46 2.61
CA LYS A 41 5.27 -11.05 1.22
C LYS A 41 6.22 -9.87 1.11
N ARG A 42 6.94 -9.82 -0.01
CA ARG A 42 7.92 -8.78 -0.26
C ARG A 42 7.30 -7.37 -0.22
N ALA A 43 6.07 -7.24 -0.68
CA ALA A 43 5.39 -5.94 -0.72
C ALA A 43 4.94 -5.46 0.65
N SER A 44 4.96 -6.32 1.66
CA SER A 44 4.41 -5.96 2.98
C SER A 44 5.23 -4.91 3.70
N ASP A 45 6.55 -4.99 3.65
CA ASP A 45 7.40 -4.04 4.35
C ASP A 45 7.26 -2.62 3.81
N PRO A 46 7.34 -2.38 2.48
CA PRO A 46 7.11 -1.03 1.96
C PRO A 46 5.69 -0.52 2.25
N MET A 47 4.70 -1.39 2.18
CA MET A 47 3.33 -1.02 2.48
C MET A 47 3.17 -0.64 3.94
N LEU A 48 3.83 -1.36 4.83
CA LEU A 48 3.81 -1.06 6.26
C LEU A 48 4.43 0.32 6.52
N ASP A 49 5.56 0.61 5.89
CA ASP A 49 6.20 1.92 6.04
C ASP A 49 5.30 3.03 5.51
N LEU A 50 4.63 2.81 4.39
CA LEU A 50 3.71 3.78 3.83
C LEU A 50 2.52 4.01 4.74
N LEU A 51 1.98 2.94 5.31
CA LEU A 51 0.86 3.05 6.25
C LEU A 51 1.27 3.84 7.49
N LYS A 52 2.46 3.59 8.01
CA LYS A 52 2.96 4.35 9.16
C LYS A 52 3.12 5.82 8.83
N SER A 53 3.56 6.14 7.61
CA SER A 53 3.63 7.53 7.15
C SER A 53 2.26 8.18 7.12
N ALA A 54 1.25 7.46 6.62
CA ALA A 54 -0.10 8.00 6.56
C ALA A 54 -0.66 8.25 7.96
N ILE A 55 -0.41 7.34 8.89
CA ILE A 55 -0.84 7.50 10.28
C ILE A 55 -0.14 8.71 10.91
N ALA A 56 1.16 8.86 10.66
CA ALA A 56 1.90 10.00 11.19
C ALA A 56 1.38 11.32 10.62
N ASN A 57 1.02 11.34 9.33
CA ASN A 57 0.43 12.52 8.71
C ASN A 57 -0.88 12.89 9.40
N ALA A 58 -1.72 11.91 9.68
CA ALA A 58 -2.99 12.15 10.33
C ALA A 58 -2.80 12.71 11.73
N LYS A 59 -1.88 12.13 12.47
CA LYS A 59 -1.61 12.54 13.84
C LYS A 59 -0.96 13.90 13.94
N ASN A 60 0.10 14.10 13.19
CA ASN A 60 0.96 15.27 13.35
C ASN A 60 0.46 16.48 12.60
N ASN A 61 -0.12 16.29 11.41
CA ASN A 61 -0.55 17.40 10.58
C ASN A 61 -2.01 17.78 10.78
N PHE A 62 -2.83 16.83 11.20
CA PHE A 62 -4.28 17.05 11.31
C PHE A 62 -4.81 16.81 12.71
N GLY A 63 -3.97 16.34 13.63
CA GLY A 63 -4.38 16.12 15.01
C GLY A 63 -5.41 15.03 15.20
N LEU A 64 -5.51 14.09 14.27
CA LEU A 64 -6.49 13.02 14.36
C LEU A 64 -6.02 11.93 15.32
N ASP A 65 -7.00 11.27 15.95
CA ASP A 65 -6.73 10.16 16.85
C ASP A 65 -6.53 8.89 16.04
N GLU A 66 -5.38 8.26 16.19
CA GLU A 66 -5.09 7.07 15.38
C GLU A 66 -6.03 5.91 15.69
N GLU A 67 -6.65 5.88 16.86
CA GLU A 67 -7.61 4.82 17.20
C GLU A 67 -8.89 4.91 16.36
N ASN A 68 -9.18 6.09 15.83
CA ASN A 68 -10.36 6.30 15.02
C ASN A 68 -10.09 6.21 13.52
N LEU A 69 -8.86 5.97 13.15
CA LEU A 69 -8.50 5.88 11.74
C LEU A 69 -8.73 4.48 11.20
N TYR A 70 -9.14 4.41 9.94
CA TYR A 70 -9.25 3.14 9.23
C TYR A 70 -8.77 3.32 7.80
N VAL A 71 -8.39 2.22 7.19
CA VAL A 71 -7.93 2.24 5.80
C VAL A 71 -9.15 2.28 4.89
N ALA A 72 -9.44 3.47 4.36
CA ALA A 72 -10.60 3.64 3.50
C ALA A 72 -10.38 3.04 2.12
N SER A 73 -9.20 3.26 1.57
CA SER A 73 -8.86 2.71 0.26
C SER A 73 -7.36 2.67 0.07
N VAL A 74 -6.95 1.83 -0.85
CA VAL A 74 -5.56 1.74 -1.30
C VAL A 74 -5.59 1.72 -2.81
N PHE A 75 -4.96 2.69 -3.44
CA PHE A 75 -4.87 2.76 -4.88
C PHE A 75 -3.51 2.26 -5.32
N VAL A 76 -3.50 1.29 -6.23
CA VAL A 76 -2.27 0.74 -6.77
C VAL A 76 -2.32 0.92 -8.27
N GLY A 77 -1.42 1.73 -8.78
CA GLY A 77 -1.33 1.99 -10.20
C GLY A 77 0.02 1.57 -10.75
N ASP A 78 0.14 1.61 -12.06
CA ASP A 78 1.39 1.29 -12.72
C ASP A 78 2.36 2.45 -12.54
N GLY A 79 3.58 2.13 -12.14
CA GLY A 79 4.66 3.08 -12.11
C GLY A 79 5.50 2.97 -13.36
N LEU A 80 6.73 3.41 -13.25
CA LEU A 80 7.68 3.37 -14.36
C LEU A 80 7.97 1.93 -14.75
N LYS A 81 7.96 1.67 -16.07
CA LYS A 81 8.33 0.36 -16.62
C LYS A 81 9.68 0.49 -17.26
N ILE A 82 10.59 -0.39 -16.89
CA ILE A 82 11.93 -0.40 -17.43
C ILE A 82 12.12 -1.68 -18.21
N LYS A 83 12.45 -1.55 -19.51
CA LYS A 83 12.75 -2.71 -20.35
C LYS A 83 14.20 -3.09 -20.17
N ARG A 84 14.43 -4.37 -20.01
CA ARG A 84 15.76 -4.95 -19.98
C ARG A 84 15.81 -6.06 -21.01
N PHE A 85 17.00 -6.33 -21.52
CA PHE A 85 17.18 -7.41 -22.49
C PHE A 85 18.13 -8.44 -21.89
N THR A 86 17.71 -9.70 -22.00
CA THR A 86 18.55 -10.79 -21.54
C THR A 86 19.11 -11.47 -22.78
N PRO A 87 20.42 -11.56 -22.94
CA PRO A 87 21.02 -12.27 -24.08
C PRO A 87 20.63 -13.73 -24.05
N LYS A 88 20.30 -14.25 -25.22
CA LYS A 88 19.99 -15.67 -25.39
C LYS A 88 20.99 -16.28 -26.37
N ALA A 89 20.97 -17.59 -26.46
CA ALA A 89 21.84 -18.29 -27.38
C ALA A 89 21.65 -17.76 -28.82
N PHE A 90 22.67 -17.85 -29.63
CA PHE A 90 22.66 -17.41 -31.05
C PHE A 90 22.47 -15.90 -31.22
N GLY A 91 22.89 -15.11 -30.24
CA GLY A 91 22.86 -13.67 -30.37
C GLY A 91 21.48 -13.04 -30.21
N ARG A 92 20.49 -13.80 -29.80
CA ARG A 92 19.16 -13.25 -29.59
C ARG A 92 19.05 -12.60 -28.23
N ALA A 93 18.17 -11.62 -28.14
CA ALA A 93 17.87 -10.97 -26.86
C ALA A 93 16.38 -11.10 -26.59
N THR A 94 16.02 -11.37 -25.35
CA THR A 94 14.63 -11.46 -24.91
C THR A 94 14.31 -10.24 -24.07
N PRO A 95 13.27 -9.48 -24.41
CA PRO A 95 12.90 -8.33 -23.60
C PRO A 95 12.31 -8.76 -22.25
N ILE A 96 12.72 -8.08 -21.20
CA ILE A 96 12.18 -8.27 -19.86
C ILE A 96 11.69 -6.92 -19.38
N ILE A 97 10.45 -6.88 -18.91
CA ILE A 97 9.88 -5.65 -18.40
C ILE A 97 9.93 -5.68 -16.88
N ARG A 98 10.65 -4.72 -16.30
CA ARG A 98 10.67 -4.50 -14.87
C ARG A 98 9.58 -3.51 -14.54
N ARG A 99 8.58 -3.97 -13.81
CA ARG A 99 7.43 -3.13 -13.48
C ARG A 99 7.59 -2.56 -12.10
N SER A 100 7.02 -1.39 -11.90
CA SER A 100 6.97 -0.78 -10.58
C SER A 100 5.54 -0.34 -10.31
N SER A 101 5.28 0.08 -9.08
CA SER A 101 3.94 0.44 -8.64
C SER A 101 3.94 1.82 -8.02
N ASN A 102 2.85 2.55 -8.21
CA ASN A 102 2.56 3.74 -7.45
C ASN A 102 1.44 3.38 -6.48
N VAL A 103 1.66 3.61 -5.21
CA VAL A 103 0.72 3.21 -4.17
C VAL A 103 0.28 4.44 -3.39
N LYS A 104 -1.01 4.53 -3.12
CA LYS A 104 -1.57 5.61 -2.32
C LYS A 104 -2.51 5.00 -1.31
N ILE A 105 -2.23 5.21 -0.04
CA ILE A 105 -3.10 4.75 1.05
C ILE A 105 -3.89 5.95 1.54
N VAL A 106 -5.20 5.78 1.66
CA VAL A 106 -6.10 6.81 2.15
C VAL A 106 -6.68 6.33 3.47
N LEU A 107 -6.51 7.14 4.51
CA LEU A 107 -7.08 6.90 5.82
C LEU A 107 -8.21 7.87 6.06
N GLU A 108 -9.25 7.40 6.72
CA GLU A 108 -10.37 8.25 7.14
C GLU A 108 -10.62 8.05 8.61
N GLU A 109 -11.13 9.09 9.22
CA GLU A 109 -11.52 9.03 10.62
C GLU A 109 -12.94 8.50 10.73
N ARG A 110 -13.16 7.54 11.60
CA ARG A 110 -14.50 7.05 11.89
C ARG A 110 -15.14 7.90 12.96
N GLU A 111 -16.42 8.08 12.80
CA GLU A 111 -17.16 8.68 13.87
C GLU A 111 -17.25 7.71 15.02
N GLU A 112 -17.18 8.25 16.20
CA GLU A 112 -17.30 7.47 17.40
C GLU A 112 -18.60 6.69 17.41
N GLY A 113 -18.55 5.41 17.71
CA GLY A 113 -19.72 4.56 17.75
C GLY A 113 -20.13 3.92 16.46
N LYS A 114 -19.55 4.33 15.36
CA LYS A 114 -19.87 3.68 14.13
C LYS A 114 -18.94 2.57 13.89
N ASN A 115 -19.24 1.75 13.34
CA ASN A 115 -18.53 0.75 13.19
C ASN A 115 -18.07 0.46 12.26
N ARG A 116 -17.81 0.11 11.89
CA ARG A 116 -17.07 -0.43 11.49
C ARG A 116 -17.21 -1.46 10.63
N ARG A 117 -16.49 -1.89 10.03
CA ARG A 117 -16.57 -2.88 9.21
C ARG A 117 -17.13 -3.96 9.78
N THR A 118 -17.75 -4.03 9.57
CA THR A 118 -18.27 -4.84 10.16
C THR A 118 -18.30 -5.88 9.56
N VAL A 119 -18.04 -6.08 9.37
CA VAL A 119 -17.95 -6.73 8.97
C VAL A 119 -18.16 -7.45 9.02
N GLU A 120 -18.43 -7.13 8.93
CA GLU A 120 -18.66 -7.36 8.97
C GLU A 120 -18.62 -7.86 8.58
#